data_fdb3152f0e39c06c6cd886350915d01d
#
_entry.id   fdb3152f0e39c06c6cd886350915d01d
#
_cell.length_a   1.000
_cell.length_b   1.000
_cell.length_c   1.000
_cell.angle_alpha   90.00
_cell.angle_beta   90.00
_cell.angle_gamma   90.00
#
_symmetry.space_group_name_H-M   'P 1'
#
loop_
_entity.id
_entity.type
_entity.pdbx_description
1 polymer ?
#
loop_
_entity_poly.entity_id
_entity_poly.type
_entity_poly.pdbx_seq_one_letter_code
_entity_poly.pdbx_strand_id
1 'polypeptide(L)'
;HPRIFRDAFRLRARRADDVATMDWHNRLAVWTLPFALAISLTGAMIGLFYVSGGGLAAAGYGGDSEAALAPIFGDEPEGDSSPAGIPNAAPALAFMEREYPEVEPYYVILHDPGTAGQHMQIIAEHPRRLIFGEYYAFDAAGDFHGTVGLADGTVCQQLSASTYNLHFGNYGGLPVKIAYILFGIALSVVVATGTFIWLDKRERRGKASTRLRAAWWGLVAGVPAALVLTLVARLVLGNTAPFVAIFWIACVLAVLLPVIAAQRSLSG
;
A
#
# COMPACT_ATOMS: atom_id res chain seq x y z
N HIS A 1 11.76 -23.00 -16.86
CA HIS A 1 11.49 -24.40 -17.24
C HIS A 1 10.17 -24.43 -18.02
N PRO A 2 10.13 -24.87 -19.30
CA PRO A 2 8.92 -24.78 -20.15
C PRO A 2 7.72 -25.60 -19.64
N ARG A 3 7.90 -26.44 -18.62
CA ARG A 3 6.83 -27.26 -18.02
C ARG A 3 6.01 -26.53 -16.96
N ILE A 4 6.52 -25.44 -16.35
CA ILE A 4 5.83 -24.73 -15.27
C ILE A 4 4.48 -24.19 -15.72
N PHE A 5 4.44 -23.52 -16.87
CA PHE A 5 3.18 -22.96 -17.40
C PHE A 5 2.19 -24.06 -17.85
N ARG A 6 2.68 -25.16 -18.43
CA ARG A 6 1.82 -26.26 -18.85
C ARG A 6 1.20 -27.00 -17.67
N ASP A 7 1.94 -27.16 -16.58
CA ASP A 7 1.47 -27.86 -15.37
C ASP A 7 0.65 -26.96 -14.43
N ALA A 8 0.74 -25.62 -14.56
CA ALA A 8 -0.05 -24.64 -13.80
C ALA A 8 -1.57 -24.77 -14.03
N PHE A 9 -2.00 -25.37 -15.15
CA PHE A 9 -3.42 -25.56 -15.49
C PHE A 9 -3.89 -27.03 -15.37
N ARG A 10 -3.05 -27.97 -14.91
CA ARG A 10 -3.41 -29.38 -14.71
C ARG A 10 -3.66 -29.69 -13.24
N LEU A 11 -4.92 -29.98 -12.86
CA LEU A 11 -5.28 -30.44 -11.51
C LEU A 11 -4.85 -31.90 -11.30
N ARG A 12 -3.85 -32.15 -10.47
CA ARG A 12 -3.43 -33.48 -9.99
C ARG A 12 -3.94 -33.71 -8.57
N ALA A 13 -5.27 -33.65 -8.37
CA ALA A 13 -5.91 -33.66 -7.06
C ALA A 13 -5.81 -34.98 -6.26
N ARG A 14 -5.00 -35.96 -6.67
CA ARG A 14 -4.98 -37.33 -6.09
C ARG A 14 -3.59 -37.86 -5.78
N ARG A 15 -2.70 -37.09 -5.17
CA ARG A 15 -1.41 -37.63 -4.67
C ARG A 15 -1.12 -37.08 -3.28
N ALA A 16 -0.28 -37.87 -2.53
CA ALA A 16 0.13 -37.65 -1.13
C ALA A 16 0.25 -36.17 -0.73
N ASP A 17 -0.14 -35.84 0.48
CA ASP A 17 -0.34 -34.47 1.00
C ASP A 17 0.77 -33.45 0.65
N ASP A 18 2.03 -33.87 0.62
CA ASP A 18 3.17 -33.02 0.27
C ASP A 18 3.18 -32.57 -1.20
N VAL A 19 2.77 -33.46 -2.14
CA VAL A 19 2.70 -33.16 -3.58
C VAL A 19 1.53 -32.23 -3.87
N ALA A 20 0.43 -32.39 -3.15
CA ALA A 20 -0.74 -31.49 -3.27
C ALA A 20 -0.39 -30.06 -2.82
N THR A 21 0.33 -29.89 -1.72
CA THR A 21 0.77 -28.58 -1.22
C THR A 21 1.70 -27.89 -2.22
N MET A 22 2.66 -28.61 -2.81
CA MET A 22 3.55 -28.08 -3.84
C MET A 22 2.79 -27.69 -5.11
N ASP A 23 1.84 -28.51 -5.54
CA ASP A 23 1.02 -28.24 -6.73
C ASP A 23 0.15 -26.98 -6.53
N TRP A 24 -0.49 -26.83 -5.38
CA TRP A 24 -1.25 -25.63 -5.05
C TRP A 24 -0.36 -24.37 -4.95
N HIS A 25 0.78 -24.47 -4.27
CA HIS A 25 1.75 -23.38 -4.16
C HIS A 25 2.16 -22.89 -5.56
N ASN A 26 2.59 -23.80 -6.43
CA ASN A 26 3.06 -23.45 -7.77
C ASN A 26 1.97 -22.81 -8.64
N ARG A 27 0.75 -23.30 -8.56
CA ARG A 27 -0.40 -22.77 -9.33
C ARG A 27 -0.81 -21.39 -8.85
N LEU A 28 -1.02 -21.23 -7.54
CA LEU A 28 -1.35 -19.93 -6.98
C LEU A 28 -0.24 -18.92 -7.27
N ALA A 29 1.04 -19.32 -7.18
CA ALA A 29 2.17 -18.46 -7.51
C ALA A 29 2.14 -17.97 -8.97
N VAL A 30 1.80 -18.86 -9.94
CA VAL A 30 1.68 -18.47 -11.35
C VAL A 30 0.46 -17.57 -11.58
N TRP A 31 -0.67 -17.90 -10.99
CA TRP A 31 -1.92 -17.13 -11.18
C TRP A 31 -1.87 -15.75 -10.52
N THR A 32 -1.21 -15.66 -9.37
CA THR A 32 -1.07 -14.39 -8.65
C THR A 32 0.13 -13.56 -9.12
N LEU A 33 0.99 -14.08 -10.00
CA LEU A 33 2.23 -13.41 -10.40
C LEU A 33 2.04 -11.98 -10.93
N PRO A 34 1.09 -11.70 -11.86
CA PRO A 34 0.88 -10.33 -12.32
C PRO A 34 0.45 -9.39 -11.19
N PHE A 35 -0.44 -9.86 -10.31
CA PHE A 35 -0.89 -9.13 -9.14
C PHE A 35 0.27 -8.91 -8.15
N ALA A 36 1.05 -9.96 -7.85
CA ALA A 36 2.21 -9.88 -6.97
C ALA A 36 3.25 -8.87 -7.46
N LEU A 37 3.52 -8.85 -8.77
CA LEU A 37 4.44 -7.87 -9.37
C LEU A 37 3.90 -6.45 -9.24
N ALA A 38 2.62 -6.24 -9.57
CA ALA A 38 1.99 -4.92 -9.46
C ALA A 38 2.02 -4.40 -8.01
N ILE A 39 1.60 -5.22 -7.04
CA ILE A 39 1.57 -4.86 -5.62
C ILE A 39 2.98 -4.64 -5.04
N SER A 40 3.95 -5.50 -5.40
CA SER A 40 5.32 -5.35 -4.91
C SER A 40 6.00 -4.10 -5.47
N LEU A 41 5.82 -3.83 -6.77
CA LEU A 41 6.42 -2.67 -7.42
C LEU A 41 5.80 -1.36 -6.89
N THR A 42 4.47 -1.28 -6.86
CA THR A 42 3.77 -0.10 -6.34
C THR A 42 4.00 0.09 -4.85
N GLY A 43 4.05 -1.00 -4.07
CA GLY A 43 4.39 -0.95 -2.64
C GLY A 43 5.82 -0.47 -2.38
N ALA A 44 6.78 -0.87 -3.22
CA ALA A 44 8.15 -0.35 -3.15
C ALA A 44 8.20 1.15 -3.49
N MET A 45 7.47 1.60 -4.51
CA MET A 45 7.38 3.02 -4.86
C MET A 45 6.79 3.85 -3.72
N ILE A 46 5.70 3.41 -3.10
CA ILE A 46 5.06 4.10 -1.97
C ILE A 46 5.97 4.06 -0.73
N GLY A 47 6.45 2.86 -0.36
CA GLY A 47 7.22 2.67 0.88
C GLY A 47 8.59 3.32 0.87
N LEU A 48 9.22 3.46 -0.30
CA LEU A 48 10.53 4.10 -0.45
C LEU A 48 10.44 5.57 -0.89
N PHE A 49 9.24 6.11 -1.04
CA PHE A 49 9.02 7.46 -1.57
C PHE A 49 9.85 8.53 -0.86
N TYR A 50 9.78 8.59 0.46
CA TYR A 50 10.55 9.57 1.25
C TYR A 50 12.06 9.31 1.24
N VAL A 51 12.46 8.04 1.23
CA VAL A 51 13.89 7.67 1.20
C VAL A 51 14.49 7.99 -0.16
N SER A 52 13.79 7.66 -1.24
CA SER A 52 14.26 7.95 -2.59
C SER A 52 14.18 9.44 -2.93
N GLY A 53 13.15 10.16 -2.47
CA GLY A 53 13.03 11.61 -2.61
C GLY A 53 14.14 12.34 -1.88
N GLY A 54 14.40 12.00 -0.61
CA GLY A 54 15.52 12.57 0.15
C GLY A 54 16.89 12.22 -0.43
N GLY A 55 17.06 10.99 -0.93
CA GLY A 55 18.28 10.58 -1.64
C GLY A 55 18.50 11.36 -2.94
N LEU A 56 17.45 11.58 -3.72
CA LEU A 56 17.50 12.38 -4.93
C LEU A 56 17.80 13.85 -4.63
N ALA A 57 17.14 14.42 -3.62
CA ALA A 57 17.40 15.77 -3.14
C ALA A 57 18.88 15.95 -2.75
N ALA A 58 19.43 15.05 -1.94
CA ALA A 58 20.82 15.10 -1.52
C ALA A 58 21.82 14.95 -2.68
N ALA A 59 21.48 14.09 -3.67
CA ALA A 59 22.40 13.80 -4.78
C ALA A 59 22.41 14.87 -5.89
N GLY A 60 21.27 15.53 -6.14
CA GLY A 60 21.12 16.40 -7.32
C GLY A 60 20.59 17.80 -7.04
N TYR A 61 20.01 18.03 -5.85
CA TYR A 61 19.28 19.27 -5.54
C TYR A 61 19.77 19.96 -4.25
N GLY A 62 21.00 19.67 -3.82
CA GLY A 62 21.59 20.32 -2.64
C GLY A 62 20.87 20.01 -1.31
N GLY A 63 20.05 18.97 -1.26
CA GLY A 63 19.23 18.60 -0.11
C GLY A 63 17.80 19.16 -0.16
N ASP A 64 17.44 19.91 -1.18
CA ASP A 64 16.11 20.47 -1.41
C ASP A 64 15.17 19.36 -1.94
N SER A 65 14.29 18.87 -1.06
CA SER A 65 13.31 17.82 -1.41
C SER A 65 12.14 18.35 -2.24
N GLU A 66 11.81 19.63 -2.12
CA GLU A 66 10.76 20.28 -2.87
C GLU A 66 11.17 20.38 -4.35
N ALA A 67 12.33 20.98 -4.61
CA ALA A 67 12.89 21.04 -5.96
C ALA A 67 13.10 19.65 -6.60
N ALA A 68 13.43 18.62 -5.80
CA ALA A 68 13.59 17.26 -6.29
C ALA A 68 12.25 16.61 -6.69
N LEU A 69 11.14 17.01 -6.10
CA LEU A 69 9.80 16.47 -6.35
C LEU A 69 8.95 17.35 -7.26
N ALA A 70 9.34 18.60 -7.50
CA ALA A 70 8.66 19.55 -8.36
C ALA A 70 8.34 19.01 -9.77
N PRO A 71 9.18 18.19 -10.45
CA PRO A 71 8.84 17.57 -11.72
C PRO A 71 7.60 16.65 -11.69
N ILE A 72 7.18 16.22 -10.51
CA ILE A 72 6.00 15.35 -10.32
C ILE A 72 4.82 16.15 -9.78
N PHE A 73 5.03 16.97 -8.74
CA PHE A 73 3.96 17.64 -8.00
C PHE A 73 3.83 19.13 -8.29
N GLY A 74 4.62 19.67 -9.20
CA GLY A 74 4.68 21.10 -9.51
C GLY A 74 5.60 21.86 -8.55
N ASP A 75 5.95 23.08 -8.95
CA ASP A 75 6.70 24.02 -8.11
C ASP A 75 5.74 24.69 -7.12
N GLU A 76 6.22 24.94 -5.89
CA GLU A 76 5.50 25.77 -4.95
C GLU A 76 5.80 27.27 -5.22
N PRO A 77 4.82 28.18 -5.04
CA PRO A 77 5.03 29.62 -5.14
C PRO A 77 6.05 30.11 -4.09
N GLU A 78 6.76 31.20 -4.39
CA GLU A 78 7.65 31.82 -3.41
C GLU A 78 6.88 32.20 -2.14
N GLY A 79 7.39 31.78 -0.98
CA GLY A 79 6.75 32.03 0.31
C GLY A 79 6.89 33.50 0.73
N ASP A 80 5.81 34.11 1.19
CA ASP A 80 5.80 35.40 1.88
C ASP A 80 5.19 35.19 3.28
N SER A 81 6.03 35.26 4.31
CA SER A 81 5.62 35.05 5.70
C SER A 81 4.91 36.22 6.36
N SER A 82 4.67 37.32 5.62
CA SER A 82 3.91 38.49 6.13
C SER A 82 2.51 38.06 6.59
N PRO A 83 2.00 38.52 7.73
CA PRO A 83 0.68 38.14 8.21
C PRO A 83 -0.45 38.52 7.26
N ALA A 84 -1.36 37.59 6.96
CA ALA A 84 -2.55 37.80 6.16
C ALA A 84 -3.76 37.08 6.77
N GLY A 85 -4.97 37.41 6.29
CA GLY A 85 -6.19 36.71 6.68
C GLY A 85 -6.27 35.35 5.98
N ILE A 86 -6.90 34.36 6.59
CA ILE A 86 -7.13 33.04 5.98
C ILE A 86 -8.06 33.22 4.76
N PRO A 87 -7.74 32.66 3.56
CA PRO A 87 -8.52 32.82 2.36
C PRO A 87 -9.83 32.03 2.42
N ASN A 88 -10.81 32.47 1.63
CA ASN A 88 -12.05 31.75 1.44
C ASN A 88 -11.93 30.81 0.23
N ALA A 89 -12.14 29.52 0.42
CA ALA A 89 -12.09 28.54 -0.68
C ALA A 89 -13.34 28.53 -1.59
N ALA A 90 -14.42 29.25 -1.22
CA ALA A 90 -15.67 29.21 -1.99
C ALA A 90 -15.52 29.68 -3.44
N PRO A 91 -14.76 30.74 -3.77
CA PRO A 91 -14.54 31.15 -5.16
C PRO A 91 -13.83 30.06 -6.00
N ALA A 92 -12.79 29.41 -5.43
CA ALA A 92 -12.07 28.34 -6.09
C ALA A 92 -12.96 27.11 -6.33
N LEU A 93 -13.79 26.71 -5.36
CA LEU A 93 -14.75 25.61 -5.51
C LEU A 93 -15.83 25.94 -6.57
N ALA A 94 -16.34 27.18 -6.60
CA ALA A 94 -17.29 27.62 -7.62
C ALA A 94 -16.65 27.63 -9.05
N PHE A 95 -15.36 27.94 -9.13
CA PHE A 95 -14.62 27.81 -10.38
C PHE A 95 -14.55 26.34 -10.83
N MET A 96 -14.21 25.40 -9.92
CA MET A 96 -14.18 23.98 -10.23
C MET A 96 -15.52 23.45 -10.72
N GLU A 97 -16.60 23.80 -10.05
CA GLU A 97 -17.96 23.37 -10.45
C GLU A 97 -18.34 23.86 -11.86
N ARG A 98 -17.91 25.06 -12.23
CA ARG A 98 -18.21 25.66 -13.54
C ARG A 98 -17.32 25.14 -14.65
N GLU A 99 -16.00 25.09 -14.44
CA GLU A 99 -15.02 24.81 -15.48
C GLU A 99 -14.66 23.32 -15.60
N TYR A 100 -14.80 22.56 -14.50
CA TYR A 100 -14.44 21.14 -14.41
C TYR A 100 -15.57 20.29 -13.80
N PRO A 101 -16.79 20.31 -14.38
CA PRO A 101 -17.95 19.65 -13.80
C PRO A 101 -17.85 18.12 -13.81
N GLU A 102 -16.90 17.53 -14.54
CA GLU A 102 -16.67 16.08 -14.62
C GLU A 102 -15.75 15.52 -13.52
N VAL A 103 -15.12 16.39 -12.73
CA VAL A 103 -14.23 15.96 -11.64
C VAL A 103 -14.88 16.23 -10.30
N GLU A 104 -14.56 15.41 -9.30
CA GLU A 104 -15.12 15.54 -7.95
C GLU A 104 -14.04 16.06 -6.98
N PRO A 105 -14.11 17.33 -6.53
CA PRO A 105 -13.24 17.85 -5.48
C PRO A 105 -13.46 17.10 -4.17
N TYR A 106 -12.39 16.62 -3.55
CA TYR A 106 -12.47 15.90 -2.27
C TYR A 106 -11.54 16.43 -1.19
N TYR A 107 -10.48 17.19 -1.57
CA TYR A 107 -9.64 17.93 -0.63
C TYR A 107 -9.41 19.36 -1.09
N VAL A 108 -9.41 20.30 -0.13
CA VAL A 108 -8.83 21.62 -0.27
C VAL A 108 -7.63 21.67 0.66
N ILE A 109 -6.44 21.86 0.11
CA ILE A 109 -5.21 22.06 0.86
C ILE A 109 -4.92 23.54 0.86
N LEU A 110 -4.67 24.10 2.03
CA LEU A 110 -4.26 25.47 2.21
C LEU A 110 -2.79 25.47 2.65
N HIS A 111 -1.94 26.01 1.81
CA HIS A 111 -0.52 26.18 2.07
C HIS A 111 -0.27 27.51 2.79
N ASP A 112 0.64 27.53 3.73
CA ASP A 112 1.08 28.71 4.52
C ASP A 112 -0.06 29.58 5.06
N PRO A 113 -1.09 28.99 5.72
CA PRO A 113 -2.28 29.71 6.14
C PRO A 113 -1.97 30.85 7.12
N GLY A 114 -2.54 32.03 6.86
CA GLY A 114 -2.32 33.23 7.66
C GLY A 114 -1.12 34.06 7.23
N THR A 115 -0.53 33.77 6.09
CA THR A 115 0.57 34.53 5.49
C THR A 115 0.20 35.10 4.12
N ALA A 116 0.94 36.07 3.62
CA ALA A 116 0.71 36.65 2.30
C ALA A 116 1.09 35.68 1.14
N GLY A 117 2.00 34.71 1.42
CA GLY A 117 2.36 33.66 0.47
C GLY A 117 1.38 32.48 0.41
N GLN A 118 0.28 32.55 1.17
CA GLN A 118 -0.71 31.46 1.21
C GLN A 118 -1.37 31.23 -0.16
N HIS A 119 -1.55 29.98 -0.50
CA HIS A 119 -2.23 29.57 -1.72
C HIS A 119 -3.08 28.32 -1.46
N MET A 120 -3.91 27.94 -2.41
CA MET A 120 -4.80 26.80 -2.29
C MET A 120 -4.55 25.80 -3.39
N GLN A 121 -4.63 24.51 -3.05
CA GLN A 121 -4.72 23.42 -4.01
C GLN A 121 -6.01 22.64 -3.77
N ILE A 122 -6.80 22.46 -4.83
CA ILE A 122 -7.97 21.59 -4.80
C ILE A 122 -7.57 20.27 -5.45
N ILE A 123 -7.70 19.18 -4.70
CA ILE A 123 -7.49 17.84 -5.24
C ILE A 123 -8.83 17.28 -5.66
N ALA A 124 -8.95 16.92 -6.94
CA ALA A 124 -10.18 16.37 -7.50
C ALA A 124 -9.93 15.00 -8.15
N GLU A 125 -10.87 14.07 -7.95
CA GLU A 125 -10.84 12.74 -8.54
C GLU A 125 -11.36 12.76 -9.98
N HIS A 126 -10.62 12.14 -10.88
CA HIS A 126 -11.04 11.94 -12.27
C HIS A 126 -11.65 10.55 -12.47
N PRO A 127 -12.94 10.40 -12.79
CA PRO A 127 -13.60 9.10 -12.87
C PRO A 127 -13.08 8.19 -13.98
N ARG A 128 -12.38 8.77 -14.97
CA ARG A 128 -11.81 8.05 -16.12
C ARG A 128 -10.30 7.85 -16.05
N ARG A 129 -9.65 8.20 -14.92
CA ARG A 129 -8.20 8.12 -14.75
C ARG A 129 -7.87 7.23 -13.55
N LEU A 130 -6.77 6.52 -13.64
CA LEU A 130 -6.26 5.68 -12.54
C LEU A 130 -5.47 6.48 -11.50
N ILE A 131 -5.46 7.80 -11.57
CA ILE A 131 -4.76 8.67 -10.63
C ILE A 131 -5.53 8.79 -9.31
N PHE A 132 -4.79 9.08 -8.23
CA PHE A 132 -5.42 9.37 -6.94
C PHE A 132 -6.12 10.72 -6.91
N GLY A 133 -5.74 11.65 -7.79
CA GLY A 133 -6.34 12.96 -7.97
C GLY A 133 -5.46 13.87 -8.82
N GLU A 134 -6.05 14.94 -9.39
CA GLU A 134 -5.34 16.04 -10.01
C GLU A 134 -5.33 17.22 -9.06
N TYR A 135 -4.27 18.01 -9.08
CA TYR A 135 -4.11 19.20 -8.25
C TYR A 135 -4.39 20.44 -9.08
N TYR A 136 -5.39 21.19 -8.67
CA TYR A 136 -5.81 22.47 -9.26
C TYR A 136 -5.30 23.59 -8.36
N ALA A 137 -4.37 24.40 -8.85
CA ALA A 137 -3.72 25.44 -8.08
C ALA A 137 -4.51 26.77 -8.18
N PHE A 138 -4.69 27.41 -7.01
CA PHE A 138 -5.35 28.70 -6.86
C PHE A 138 -4.55 29.58 -5.91
N ASP A 139 -4.61 30.89 -6.14
CA ASP A 139 -4.10 31.87 -5.17
C ASP A 139 -5.05 32.10 -3.98
N ALA A 140 -4.68 33.00 -3.09
CA ALA A 140 -5.49 33.38 -1.94
C ALA A 140 -6.83 34.05 -2.30
N ALA A 141 -6.96 34.63 -3.50
CA ALA A 141 -8.20 35.23 -3.97
C ALA A 141 -9.15 34.19 -4.59
N GLY A 142 -8.65 33.00 -4.91
CA GLY A 142 -9.39 31.93 -5.59
C GLY A 142 -9.24 31.98 -7.10
N ASP A 143 -8.24 32.71 -7.62
CA ASP A 143 -7.92 32.74 -9.03
C ASP A 143 -7.12 31.51 -9.44
N PHE A 144 -7.52 30.87 -10.54
CA PHE A 144 -6.94 29.60 -11.02
C PHE A 144 -5.59 29.82 -11.71
N HIS A 145 -4.58 29.07 -11.30
CA HIS A 145 -3.21 29.14 -11.83
C HIS A 145 -2.82 27.95 -12.72
N GLY A 146 -3.62 26.90 -12.76
CA GLY A 146 -3.34 25.72 -13.57
C GLY A 146 -3.47 24.40 -12.82
N THR A 147 -3.12 23.31 -13.50
CA THR A 147 -3.05 21.96 -12.95
C THR A 147 -1.60 21.51 -12.86
N VAL A 148 -1.31 20.57 -11.96
CA VAL A 148 0.02 19.95 -11.85
C VAL A 148 0.30 19.00 -13.03
N GLY A 149 -0.74 18.44 -13.66
CA GLY A 149 -0.61 17.51 -14.78
C GLY A 149 -0.54 16.05 -14.38
N LEU A 150 -1.08 15.69 -13.22
CA LEU A 150 -1.15 14.28 -12.81
C LEU A 150 -2.11 13.47 -13.69
N ALA A 151 -3.15 14.12 -14.27
CA ALA A 151 -4.14 13.48 -15.12
C ALA A 151 -3.70 13.35 -16.59
N ASP A 152 -3.00 14.35 -17.13
CA ASP A 152 -2.73 14.49 -18.56
C ASP A 152 -1.32 15.02 -18.90
N GLY A 153 -0.49 15.21 -17.89
CA GLY A 153 0.92 15.62 -18.06
C GLY A 153 1.82 14.49 -18.57
N THR A 154 3.06 14.48 -18.12
CA THR A 154 4.05 13.50 -18.55
C THR A 154 3.69 12.09 -18.09
N VAL A 155 4.22 11.06 -18.77
CA VAL A 155 4.05 9.65 -18.37
C VAL A 155 4.53 9.41 -16.94
N CYS A 156 5.60 10.09 -16.51
CA CYS A 156 6.13 9.98 -15.15
C CYS A 156 5.13 10.49 -14.11
N GLN A 157 4.50 11.63 -14.34
CA GLN A 157 3.46 12.19 -13.48
C GLN A 157 2.25 11.25 -13.39
N GLN A 158 1.73 10.80 -14.55
CA GLN A 158 0.59 9.86 -14.58
C GLN A 158 0.89 8.54 -13.90
N LEU A 159 2.09 7.96 -14.07
CA LEU A 159 2.50 6.73 -13.39
C LEU A 159 2.61 6.94 -11.88
N SER A 160 3.23 8.03 -11.43
CA SER A 160 3.37 8.35 -10.02
C SER A 160 2.01 8.51 -9.35
N ALA A 161 1.11 9.27 -9.97
CA ALA A 161 -0.25 9.49 -9.47
C ALA A 161 -1.12 8.21 -9.46
N SER A 162 -0.88 7.28 -10.40
CA SER A 162 -1.62 6.01 -10.50
C SER A 162 -1.16 4.95 -9.50
N THR A 163 0.04 5.09 -8.95
CA THR A 163 0.68 4.09 -8.07
C THR A 163 -0.19 3.77 -6.85
N TYR A 164 -0.76 4.79 -6.20
CA TYR A 164 -1.59 4.63 -5.02
C TYR A 164 -2.88 3.83 -5.33
N ASN A 165 -3.63 4.26 -6.33
CA ASN A 165 -4.87 3.60 -6.70
C ASN A 165 -4.64 2.17 -7.19
N LEU A 166 -3.54 1.94 -7.93
CA LEU A 166 -3.15 0.60 -8.35
C LEU A 166 -2.75 -0.28 -7.17
N HIS A 167 -2.05 0.27 -6.16
CA HIS A 167 -1.65 -0.51 -4.98
C HIS A 167 -2.84 -0.93 -4.12
N PHE A 168 -3.76 -0.01 -3.86
CA PHE A 168 -4.91 -0.24 -2.98
C PHE A 168 -6.18 -0.72 -3.70
N GLY A 169 -6.15 -0.85 -5.03
CA GLY A 169 -7.32 -1.23 -5.82
C GLY A 169 -8.46 -0.20 -5.72
N ASN A 170 -8.13 1.10 -5.66
CA ASN A 170 -9.10 2.19 -5.57
C ASN A 170 -9.60 2.61 -6.96
N TYR A 171 -9.99 1.64 -7.77
CA TYR A 171 -10.54 1.84 -9.12
C TYR A 171 -11.48 0.69 -9.48
N GLY A 172 -12.37 0.90 -10.45
CA GLY A 172 -13.26 -0.15 -10.96
C GLY A 172 -14.26 -0.71 -9.94
N GLY A 173 -14.41 -0.07 -8.78
CA GLY A 173 -15.42 -0.37 -7.77
C GLY A 173 -15.29 -1.73 -7.10
N LEU A 174 -16.43 -2.28 -6.67
CA LEU A 174 -16.52 -3.52 -5.89
C LEU A 174 -15.88 -4.76 -6.57
N PRO A 175 -16.02 -4.98 -7.90
CA PRO A 175 -15.38 -6.13 -8.55
C PRO A 175 -13.86 -6.15 -8.39
N VAL A 176 -13.20 -5.00 -8.51
CA VAL A 176 -11.75 -4.87 -8.32
C VAL A 176 -11.39 -5.11 -6.86
N LYS A 177 -12.13 -4.57 -5.91
CA LYS A 177 -11.93 -4.82 -4.47
C LYS A 177 -12.00 -6.31 -4.14
N ILE A 178 -13.01 -7.02 -4.67
CA ILE A 178 -13.14 -8.48 -4.49
C ILE A 178 -11.92 -9.20 -5.09
N ALA A 179 -11.50 -8.83 -6.30
CA ALA A 179 -10.32 -9.42 -6.94
C ALA A 179 -9.04 -9.22 -6.09
N TYR A 180 -8.84 -8.01 -5.53
CA TYR A 180 -7.71 -7.73 -4.64
C TYR A 180 -7.74 -8.56 -3.36
N ILE A 181 -8.92 -8.76 -2.76
CA ILE A 181 -9.09 -9.64 -1.60
C ILE A 181 -8.70 -11.07 -1.95
N LEU A 182 -9.24 -11.62 -3.05
CA LEU A 182 -8.96 -13.00 -3.47
C LEU A 182 -7.49 -13.23 -3.81
N PHE A 183 -6.88 -12.32 -4.59
CA PHE A 183 -5.46 -12.40 -4.94
C PHE A 183 -4.56 -12.16 -3.74
N GLY A 184 -4.93 -11.27 -2.82
CA GLY A 184 -4.20 -11.03 -1.58
C GLY A 184 -4.20 -12.27 -0.67
N ILE A 185 -5.35 -12.93 -0.52
CA ILE A 185 -5.45 -14.22 0.20
C ILE A 185 -4.59 -15.29 -0.50
N ALA A 186 -4.72 -15.42 -1.82
CA ALA A 186 -3.94 -16.38 -2.59
C ALA A 186 -2.42 -16.15 -2.45
N LEU A 187 -1.98 -14.90 -2.50
CA LEU A 187 -0.58 -14.53 -2.29
C LEU A 187 -0.10 -14.87 -0.88
N SER A 188 -0.93 -14.63 0.15
CA SER A 188 -0.64 -15.02 1.54
C SER A 188 -0.48 -16.53 1.68
N VAL A 189 -1.33 -17.32 0.99
CA VAL A 189 -1.22 -18.79 0.93
C VAL A 189 0.08 -19.22 0.23
N VAL A 190 0.47 -18.55 -0.85
CA VAL A 190 1.75 -18.82 -1.53
C VAL A 190 2.93 -18.62 -0.60
N VAL A 191 2.97 -17.51 0.15
CA VAL A 191 4.03 -17.23 1.13
C VAL A 191 4.04 -18.27 2.24
N ALA A 192 2.86 -18.57 2.81
CA ALA A 192 2.73 -19.55 3.90
C ALA A 192 3.20 -20.96 3.48
N THR A 193 2.70 -21.44 2.35
CA THR A 193 3.03 -22.78 1.83
C THR A 193 4.48 -22.89 1.37
N GLY A 194 5.04 -21.83 0.78
CA GLY A 194 6.44 -21.80 0.36
C GLY A 194 7.41 -22.02 1.53
N THR A 195 7.13 -21.39 2.68
CA THR A 195 7.93 -21.59 3.89
C THR A 195 7.74 -22.99 4.47
N PHE A 196 6.54 -23.55 4.46
CA PHE A 196 6.33 -24.95 4.88
C PHE A 196 7.09 -25.93 3.99
N ILE A 197 7.04 -25.78 2.68
CA ILE A 197 7.82 -26.61 1.72
C ILE A 197 9.33 -26.50 2.02
N TRP A 198 9.81 -25.30 2.34
CA TRP A 198 11.21 -25.12 2.72
C TRP A 198 11.55 -25.81 4.05
N LEU A 199 10.69 -25.72 5.06
CA LEU A 199 10.86 -26.40 6.35
C LEU A 199 10.90 -27.92 6.18
N ASP A 200 9.98 -28.50 5.38
CA ASP A 200 9.95 -29.93 5.07
C ASP A 200 11.26 -30.40 4.40
N LYS A 201 11.74 -29.62 3.42
CA LYS A 201 13.01 -29.89 2.76
C LYS A 201 14.21 -29.79 3.71
N ARG A 202 14.15 -28.90 4.67
CA ARG A 202 15.15 -28.72 5.73
C ARG A 202 15.19 -29.93 6.67
N GLU A 203 14.02 -30.43 7.11
CA GLU A 203 13.87 -31.60 7.96
C GLU A 203 14.34 -32.88 7.28
N ARG A 204 14.00 -33.06 6.00
CA ARG A 204 14.51 -34.20 5.17
C ARG A 204 16.05 -34.22 5.03
N ARG A 205 16.71 -33.09 5.27
CA ARG A 205 18.18 -32.96 5.30
C ARG A 205 18.76 -33.15 6.71
N GLY A 206 17.99 -33.65 7.66
CA GLY A 206 18.43 -33.89 9.04
C GLY A 206 18.59 -32.63 9.89
N LYS A 207 18.06 -31.48 9.45
CA LYS A 207 18.15 -30.23 10.21
C LYS A 207 16.88 -30.03 11.02
N ALA A 208 16.97 -30.02 12.35
CA ALA A 208 15.84 -29.78 13.23
C ALA A 208 15.16 -28.45 12.91
N SER A 209 13.83 -28.47 12.75
CA SER A 209 13.03 -27.30 12.35
C SER A 209 11.81 -27.08 13.24
N THR A 210 11.65 -27.84 14.33
CA THR A 210 10.46 -27.82 15.19
C THR A 210 10.12 -26.42 15.71
N ARG A 211 11.12 -25.67 16.21
CA ARG A 211 10.91 -24.29 16.68
C ARG A 211 10.54 -23.33 15.56
N LEU A 212 11.21 -23.45 14.41
CA LEU A 212 10.93 -22.62 13.24
C LEU A 212 9.52 -22.90 12.70
N ARG A 213 9.11 -24.17 12.67
CA ARG A 213 7.76 -24.58 12.28
C ARG A 213 6.70 -24.03 13.25
N ALA A 214 6.96 -24.11 14.55
CA ALA A 214 6.08 -23.55 15.57
C ALA A 214 5.96 -22.02 15.44
N ALA A 215 7.07 -21.31 15.27
CA ALA A 215 7.08 -19.87 15.02
C ALA A 215 6.31 -19.49 13.76
N TRP A 216 6.52 -20.25 12.67
CA TRP A 216 5.84 -19.99 11.40
C TRP A 216 4.33 -20.23 11.46
N TRP A 217 3.89 -21.30 12.13
CA TRP A 217 2.47 -21.52 12.41
C TRP A 217 1.88 -20.40 13.26
N GLY A 218 2.62 -19.99 14.29
CA GLY A 218 2.22 -18.85 15.11
C GLY A 218 2.06 -17.56 14.30
N LEU A 219 2.95 -17.30 13.35
CA LEU A 219 2.87 -16.13 12.48
C LEU A 219 1.66 -16.22 11.51
N VAL A 220 1.53 -17.36 10.81
CA VAL A 220 0.49 -17.55 9.77
C VAL A 220 -0.93 -17.48 10.35
N ALA A 221 -1.15 -18.07 11.53
CA ALA A 221 -2.44 -18.01 12.22
C ALA A 221 -2.58 -16.75 13.08
N GLY A 222 -1.49 -16.30 13.70
CA GLY A 222 -1.48 -15.24 14.69
C GLY A 222 -1.69 -13.84 14.09
N VAL A 223 -1.12 -13.54 12.93
CA VAL A 223 -1.32 -12.22 12.31
C VAL A 223 -2.78 -11.96 11.94
N PRO A 224 -3.49 -12.87 11.25
CA PRO A 224 -4.93 -12.71 11.02
C PRO A 224 -5.73 -12.60 12.34
N ALA A 225 -5.41 -13.43 13.35
CA ALA A 225 -6.06 -13.38 14.64
C ALA A 225 -5.82 -12.02 15.36
N ALA A 226 -4.60 -11.51 15.30
CA ALA A 226 -4.25 -10.20 15.87
C ALA A 226 -5.00 -9.05 15.18
N LEU A 227 -5.17 -9.11 13.85
CA LEU A 227 -5.99 -8.15 13.10
C LEU A 227 -7.45 -8.19 13.54
N VAL A 228 -8.04 -9.38 13.66
CA VAL A 228 -9.42 -9.55 14.16
C VAL A 228 -9.55 -9.04 15.59
N LEU A 229 -8.60 -9.39 16.48
CA LEU A 229 -8.59 -8.91 17.86
C LEU A 229 -8.51 -7.38 17.92
N THR A 230 -7.67 -6.77 17.11
CA THR A 230 -7.53 -5.31 17.04
C THR A 230 -8.83 -4.65 16.52
N LEU A 231 -9.47 -5.25 15.51
CA LEU A 231 -10.76 -4.78 15.01
C LEU A 231 -11.86 -4.88 16.10
N VAL A 232 -11.93 -6.00 16.80
CA VAL A 232 -12.88 -6.19 17.91
C VAL A 232 -12.63 -5.17 19.02
N ALA A 233 -11.35 -4.97 19.39
CA ALA A 233 -10.99 -3.94 20.36
C ALA A 233 -11.42 -2.54 19.91
N ARG A 234 -11.30 -2.23 18.61
CA ARG A 234 -11.78 -0.97 18.03
C ARG A 234 -13.28 -0.80 18.17
N LEU A 235 -14.04 -1.87 17.89
CA LEU A 235 -15.50 -1.84 17.96
C LEU A 235 -16.03 -1.74 19.40
N VAL A 236 -15.34 -2.36 20.36
CA VAL A 236 -15.77 -2.42 21.77
C VAL A 236 -15.28 -1.21 22.57
N LEU A 237 -14.00 -0.83 22.41
CA LEU A 237 -13.33 0.20 23.21
C LEU A 237 -13.31 1.60 22.54
N GLY A 238 -13.77 1.69 21.29
CA GLY A 238 -13.76 2.93 20.53
C GLY A 238 -12.36 3.38 20.10
N ASN A 239 -12.20 4.66 19.73
CA ASN A 239 -10.98 5.22 19.13
C ASN A 239 -9.81 5.39 20.10
N THR A 240 -10.06 5.27 21.40
CA THR A 240 -9.06 5.50 22.47
C THR A 240 -8.23 4.26 22.78
N ALA A 241 -8.59 3.09 22.23
CA ALA A 241 -7.85 1.85 22.47
C ALA A 241 -6.43 1.92 21.87
N PRO A 242 -5.42 1.36 22.55
CA PRO A 242 -4.04 1.35 22.06
C PRO A 242 -3.82 0.26 20.99
N PHE A 243 -4.40 0.44 19.81
CA PHE A 243 -4.45 -0.56 18.72
C PHE A 243 -3.09 -1.10 18.33
N VAL A 244 -2.09 -0.23 18.22
CA VAL A 244 -0.72 -0.62 17.84
C VAL A 244 -0.15 -1.59 18.86
N ALA A 245 -0.32 -1.30 20.16
CA ALA A 245 0.14 -2.17 21.24
C ALA A 245 -0.61 -3.51 21.23
N ILE A 246 -1.94 -3.49 21.12
CA ILE A 246 -2.78 -4.70 21.04
C ILE A 246 -2.32 -5.61 19.89
N PHE A 247 -2.15 -5.04 18.70
CA PHE A 247 -1.73 -5.78 17.51
C PHE A 247 -0.35 -6.43 17.71
N TRP A 248 0.66 -5.66 18.08
CA TRP A 248 2.02 -6.17 18.21
C TRP A 248 2.20 -7.14 19.37
N ILE A 249 1.56 -6.89 20.50
CA ILE A 249 1.58 -7.84 21.63
C ILE A 249 0.94 -9.17 21.21
N ALA A 250 -0.22 -9.14 20.53
CA ALA A 250 -0.88 -10.33 20.03
C ALA A 250 0.01 -11.10 19.04
N CYS A 251 0.67 -10.42 18.10
CA CYS A 251 1.60 -11.03 17.14
C CYS A 251 2.80 -11.68 17.85
N VAL A 252 3.41 -10.99 18.80
CA VAL A 252 4.56 -11.51 19.56
C VAL A 252 4.15 -12.77 20.35
N LEU A 253 3.02 -12.73 21.06
CA LEU A 253 2.51 -13.87 21.80
C LEU A 253 2.17 -15.04 20.88
N ALA A 254 1.56 -14.79 19.74
CA ALA A 254 1.22 -15.82 18.75
C ALA A 254 2.46 -16.56 18.21
N VAL A 255 3.60 -15.89 18.13
CA VAL A 255 4.88 -16.52 17.73
C VAL A 255 5.56 -17.20 18.90
N LEU A 256 5.65 -16.54 20.06
CA LEU A 256 6.43 -17.05 21.19
C LEU A 256 5.79 -18.24 21.89
N LEU A 257 4.46 -18.24 22.08
CA LEU A 257 3.78 -19.33 22.82
C LEU A 257 3.97 -20.71 22.15
N PRO A 258 3.77 -20.89 20.83
CA PRO A 258 4.05 -22.16 20.18
C PRO A 258 5.51 -22.57 20.22
N VAL A 259 6.46 -21.61 20.15
CA VAL A 259 7.89 -21.90 20.25
C VAL A 259 8.25 -22.43 21.64
N ILE A 260 7.74 -21.80 22.71
CA ILE A 260 7.96 -22.24 24.08
C ILE A 260 7.34 -23.64 24.32
N ALA A 261 6.13 -23.87 23.82
CA ALA A 261 5.49 -25.20 23.92
C ALA A 261 6.31 -26.26 23.19
N ALA A 262 6.82 -25.98 21.99
CA ALA A 262 7.67 -26.87 21.23
C ALA A 262 9.02 -27.16 21.94
N GLN A 263 9.55 -26.23 22.73
CA GLN A 263 10.76 -26.51 23.55
C GLN A 263 10.50 -27.49 24.66
N ARG A 264 9.38 -27.35 25.39
CA ARG A 264 9.03 -28.22 26.50
C ARG A 264 8.81 -29.66 26.05
N SER A 265 8.24 -29.88 24.88
CA SER A 265 8.04 -31.21 24.29
C SER A 265 9.35 -31.90 23.85
N LEU A 266 10.45 -31.18 23.71
CA LEU A 266 11.76 -31.72 23.34
C LEU A 266 12.65 -32.01 24.57
N SER A 267 12.28 -31.47 25.74
CA SER A 267 13.04 -31.61 27.01
C SER A 267 12.42 -32.61 28.01
N GLY A 268 11.21 -33.09 27.75
CA GLY A 268 10.54 -34.18 28.48
C GLY A 268 10.55 -35.48 27.68
#